data_e82b78273ea3096848dc718dd514a0c9
#
_entry.id   e82b78273ea3096848dc718dd514a0c9
#
_cell.length_a   1.000
_cell.length_b   1.000
_cell.length_c   1.000
_cell.angle_alpha   90.00
_cell.angle_beta   90.00
_cell.angle_gamma   90.00
#
_symmetry.space_group_name_H-M   'P 1'
#
loop_
_entity.id
_entity.type
_entity.pdbx_description
1 polymer ?
#
loop_
_entity_poly.entity_id
_entity_poly.type
_entity_poly.pdbx_seq_one_letter_code
_entity_poly.pdbx_strand_id
1 'polypeptide(L)'
;SSSERMLYRLDKLGDEWMPDEAAIGLLPSAANLYEHCVDSLNSYHRTHFYRCNSAELRWYYRTENLQVSTRLPLNITYERLNEWRPKTTQPHIRKEIYTWPQITFELKGVELNFSMQHKSPSQTLMLDVCDDSNPLSVFLGNPSLKSSYEYYCSVQWRGFKQEKMRQWNLGLYLHTIDNAIGQLRQFNPQNGGYIYIPWNIDGNRGLRATGIISQSVDKEKHWFLNIGTNVSLNRSVDFANTKTTADFYKSIVHNLHVSPNAGIDYRYSKWHASFKASADWERLTSAQEGFETLSQVDFLYTISLNAPLLFSIDLNTDMNLFMRRGYSNRAMNTDEWVWNVNLSRCIDKRKAWLLKLSAHDLLGQLSAVRRTLNAQGRVETVNNTITRNIMLHIIWKFNKKASKKH
;
A
#
# COMPACT_ATOMS: atom_id res chain seq x y z
N SER A 1 21.09 16.32 -8.52
CA SER A 1 22.08 15.37 -8.00
C SER A 1 21.84 15.18 -6.50
N SER A 2 22.04 13.99 -6.02
CA SER A 2 22.00 13.64 -4.60
C SER A 2 23.34 13.02 -4.20
N SER A 3 23.66 13.12 -2.90
CA SER A 3 24.84 12.49 -2.32
C SER A 3 24.43 11.76 -1.05
N GLU A 4 24.92 10.55 -0.89
CA GLU A 4 24.67 9.68 0.25
C GLU A 4 26.00 9.11 0.74
N ARG A 5 26.18 9.07 2.06
CA ARG A 5 27.32 8.41 2.68
C ARG A 5 26.80 7.43 3.73
N MET A 6 27.20 6.17 3.59
CA MET A 6 26.88 5.12 4.54
C MET A 6 28.16 4.57 5.14
N LEU A 7 28.23 4.51 6.45
CA LEU A 7 29.32 3.93 7.22
C LEU A 7 28.79 2.72 7.99
N TYR A 8 29.34 1.57 7.70
CA TYR A 8 29.04 0.34 8.43
C TYR A 8 30.12 0.12 9.50
N ARG A 9 29.68 -0.39 10.64
CA ARG A 9 30.57 -0.70 11.77
C ARG A 9 30.84 -2.19 11.79
N LEU A 10 32.07 -2.57 12.10
CA LEU A 10 32.42 -3.97 12.34
C LEU A 10 31.83 -4.43 13.68
N ASP A 11 31.18 -5.59 13.68
CA ASP A 11 30.59 -6.18 14.90
C ASP A 11 31.63 -6.83 15.82
N LYS A 12 32.83 -7.14 15.30
CA LYS A 12 33.92 -7.75 16.04
C LYS A 12 35.14 -6.83 16.00
N LEU A 13 35.39 -6.21 17.12
CA LEU A 13 36.67 -5.57 17.43
C LEU A 13 37.59 -6.64 18.03
N GLY A 14 38.90 -6.60 17.72
CA GLY A 14 39.87 -7.40 18.45
C GLY A 14 39.83 -7.04 19.96
N ASP A 15 40.21 -8.00 20.82
CA ASP A 15 40.13 -7.82 22.30
C ASP A 15 40.83 -6.56 22.79
N GLU A 16 41.86 -6.11 22.08
CA GLU A 16 42.61 -4.87 22.33
C GLU A 16 41.78 -3.57 22.12
N TRP A 17 40.65 -3.67 21.40
CA TRP A 17 39.78 -2.53 21.07
C TRP A 17 38.44 -2.57 21.81
N MET A 18 38.22 -3.57 22.67
CA MET A 18 37.02 -3.62 23.50
C MET A 18 37.09 -2.50 24.53
N PRO A 19 36.02 -1.65 24.60
CA PRO A 19 35.95 -0.63 25.65
C PRO A 19 35.86 -1.30 27.03
N ASP A 20 36.50 -0.72 28.03
CA ASP A 20 36.27 -1.10 29.44
C ASP A 20 34.78 -1.09 29.74
N GLU A 21 34.31 -1.96 30.63
CA GLU A 21 32.89 -2.06 31.00
C GLU A 21 32.27 -0.69 31.38
N ALA A 22 33.07 0.20 31.94
CA ALA A 22 32.68 1.59 32.26
C ALA A 22 32.44 2.48 31.03
N ALA A 23 32.91 2.08 29.84
CA ALA A 23 32.82 2.85 28.61
C ALA A 23 31.72 2.34 27.67
N ILE A 24 30.95 1.32 28.06
CA ILE A 24 29.84 0.77 27.27
C ILE A 24 28.81 1.86 26.98
N GLY A 25 28.58 2.12 25.69
CA GLY A 25 27.63 3.17 25.21
C GLY A 25 28.27 4.54 24.97
N LEU A 26 29.56 4.75 25.29
CA LEU A 26 30.28 5.95 24.91
C LEU A 26 30.88 5.82 23.52
N LEU A 27 30.83 6.89 22.71
CA LEU A 27 31.55 6.95 21.44
C LEU A 27 33.07 6.95 21.71
N PRO A 28 33.86 6.24 20.87
CA PRO A 28 35.32 6.29 20.98
C PRO A 28 35.83 7.74 20.94
N SER A 29 36.62 8.14 21.87
CA SER A 29 37.18 9.51 21.98
C SER A 29 38.32 9.78 21.01
N ALA A 30 38.93 8.74 20.44
CA ALA A 30 40.03 8.83 19.50
C ALA A 30 39.61 8.60 18.06
N ALA A 31 39.99 9.49 17.12
CA ALA A 31 39.65 9.38 15.70
C ALA A 31 40.16 8.07 15.06
N ASN A 32 41.33 7.60 15.49
CA ASN A 32 41.90 6.33 15.01
C ASN A 32 41.09 5.10 15.43
N LEU A 33 40.46 5.10 16.62
CA LEU A 33 39.54 4.04 17.03
C LEU A 33 38.31 3.96 16.09
N TYR A 34 37.84 5.09 15.60
CA TYR A 34 36.71 5.17 14.71
C TYR A 34 37.05 4.54 13.34
N GLU A 35 38.26 4.80 12.84
CA GLU A 35 38.74 4.22 11.57
C GLU A 35 38.87 2.69 11.63
N HIS A 36 39.31 2.14 12.76
CA HIS A 36 39.41 0.70 12.98
C HIS A 36 38.07 -0.01 13.16
N CYS A 37 37.01 0.74 13.54
CA CYS A 37 35.65 0.21 13.71
C CYS A 37 34.81 0.25 12.45
N VAL A 38 35.31 0.83 11.35
CA VAL A 38 34.54 0.96 10.10
C VAL A 38 34.77 -0.25 9.21
N ASP A 39 33.67 -0.91 8.82
CA ASP A 39 33.68 -1.90 7.75
C ASP A 39 33.92 -1.16 6.42
N SER A 40 35.19 -1.07 6.02
CA SER A 40 35.58 -0.37 4.80
C SER A 40 35.06 -1.04 3.53
N LEU A 41 34.80 -2.36 3.56
CA LEU A 41 34.31 -3.10 2.40
C LEU A 41 32.83 -2.79 2.11
N ASN A 42 32.01 -2.64 3.15
CA ASN A 42 30.60 -2.34 3.03
C ASN A 42 30.28 -0.83 3.11
N SER A 43 31.21 -0.03 3.67
CA SER A 43 31.04 1.42 3.71
C SER A 43 31.23 2.04 2.32
N TYR A 44 30.41 3.02 2.00
CA TYR A 44 30.48 3.69 0.71
C TYR A 44 30.17 5.16 0.78
N HIS A 45 30.66 5.88 -0.23
CA HIS A 45 30.20 7.21 -0.58
C HIS A 45 29.63 7.17 -2.00
N ARG A 46 28.41 7.66 -2.18
CA ARG A 46 27.68 7.56 -3.43
C ARG A 46 27.22 8.93 -3.88
N THR A 47 27.41 9.23 -5.16
CA THR A 47 26.80 10.40 -5.81
C THR A 47 25.97 9.96 -7.00
N HIS A 48 24.77 10.47 -7.07
CA HIS A 48 23.81 10.15 -8.12
C HIS A 48 23.47 11.42 -8.91
N PHE A 49 23.68 11.37 -10.21
CA PHE A 49 23.26 12.40 -11.14
C PHE A 49 22.18 11.83 -12.06
N TYR A 50 21.06 12.51 -12.13
CA TYR A 50 19.95 12.16 -12.99
C TYR A 50 19.55 13.37 -13.84
N ARG A 51 19.39 13.14 -15.16
CA ARG A 51 18.87 14.11 -16.12
C ARG A 51 17.80 13.44 -16.97
N CYS A 52 16.63 14.05 -17.06
CA CYS A 52 15.56 13.65 -17.95
C CYS A 52 15.20 14.81 -18.86
N ASN A 53 15.21 14.56 -20.17
CA ASN A 53 14.64 15.45 -21.17
C ASN A 53 13.38 14.78 -21.68
N SER A 54 12.25 15.50 -21.67
CA SER A 54 10.97 14.96 -22.11
C SER A 54 10.33 15.88 -23.15
N ALA A 55 9.78 15.28 -24.19
CA ALA A 55 8.87 15.92 -25.13
C ALA A 55 7.56 15.16 -25.10
N GLU A 56 6.45 15.84 -25.20
CA GLU A 56 5.13 15.21 -25.12
C GLU A 56 4.23 15.72 -26.24
N LEU A 57 3.64 14.78 -26.99
CA LEU A 57 2.58 15.06 -27.93
C LEU A 57 1.23 14.77 -27.25
N ARG A 58 0.37 15.76 -27.22
CA ARG A 58 -1.02 15.62 -26.74
C ARG A 58 -1.97 15.89 -27.87
N TRP A 59 -2.90 14.99 -28.05
CA TRP A 59 -4.02 15.17 -28.97
C TRP A 59 -5.32 15.01 -28.21
N TYR A 60 -6.27 15.89 -28.52
CA TYR A 60 -7.56 15.94 -27.85
C TYR A 60 -8.65 16.23 -28.84
N TYR A 61 -9.68 15.42 -28.86
CA TYR A 61 -10.89 15.59 -29.64
C TYR A 61 -12.11 15.44 -28.75
N ARG A 62 -13.07 16.36 -28.87
CA ARG A 62 -14.28 16.35 -28.06
C ARG A 62 -15.49 16.80 -28.87
N THR A 63 -16.57 16.01 -28.77
CA THR A 63 -17.93 16.36 -29.17
C THR A 63 -18.86 16.26 -27.95
N GLU A 64 -20.16 16.47 -28.14
CA GLU A 64 -21.15 16.30 -27.05
C GLU A 64 -21.17 14.90 -26.43
N ASN A 65 -20.94 13.86 -27.25
CA ASN A 65 -21.05 12.46 -26.82
C ASN A 65 -19.74 11.69 -26.81
N LEU A 66 -18.71 12.22 -27.46
CA LEU A 66 -17.44 11.52 -27.66
C LEU A 66 -16.28 12.41 -27.21
N GLN A 67 -15.42 11.85 -26.40
CA GLN A 67 -14.13 12.43 -26.04
C GLN A 67 -13.02 11.43 -26.30
N VAL A 68 -11.98 11.87 -27.00
CA VAL A 68 -10.77 11.07 -27.22
C VAL A 68 -9.58 11.89 -26.82
N SER A 69 -8.72 11.35 -26.01
CA SER A 69 -7.46 11.99 -25.64
C SER A 69 -6.30 11.01 -25.77
N THR A 70 -5.20 11.50 -26.31
CA THR A 70 -3.97 10.73 -26.46
C THR A 70 -2.80 11.54 -25.94
N ARG A 71 -1.97 10.89 -25.19
CA ARG A 71 -0.75 11.43 -24.61
C ARG A 71 0.42 10.50 -24.95
N LEU A 72 1.41 11.03 -25.64
CA LEU A 72 2.59 10.31 -26.11
C LEU A 72 3.84 11.05 -25.63
N PRO A 73 4.32 10.77 -24.43
CA PRO A 73 5.59 11.31 -23.95
C PRO A 73 6.76 10.52 -24.52
N LEU A 74 7.80 11.23 -24.93
CA LEU A 74 9.12 10.68 -25.25
C LEU A 74 10.10 11.18 -24.22
N ASN A 75 10.76 10.27 -23.53
CA ASN A 75 11.72 10.58 -22.48
C ASN A 75 13.10 10.07 -22.88
N ILE A 76 14.10 10.94 -22.69
CA ILE A 76 15.51 10.62 -22.85
C ILE A 76 16.18 10.85 -21.52
N THR A 77 16.60 9.79 -20.88
CA THR A 77 17.23 9.84 -19.56
C THR A 77 18.71 9.53 -19.65
N TYR A 78 19.45 10.25 -18.85
CA TYR A 78 20.86 10.01 -18.56
C TYR A 78 21.02 9.94 -17.05
N GLU A 79 21.55 8.87 -16.59
CA GLU A 79 21.75 8.60 -15.17
C GLU A 79 23.18 8.11 -14.94
N ARG A 80 23.83 8.69 -13.94
CA ARG A 80 25.18 8.33 -13.53
C ARG A 80 25.25 8.16 -12.03
N LEU A 81 25.64 6.98 -11.60
CA LEU A 81 25.92 6.65 -10.22
C LEU A 81 27.42 6.43 -10.06
N ASN A 82 28.05 7.25 -9.24
CA ASN A 82 29.40 6.99 -8.78
C ASN A 82 29.33 6.45 -7.38
N GLU A 83 29.95 5.32 -7.15
CA GLU A 83 30.08 4.74 -5.82
C GLU A 83 31.57 4.53 -5.53
N TRP A 84 32.02 5.06 -4.41
CA TRP A 84 33.37 4.89 -3.92
C TRP A 84 33.37 3.83 -2.81
N ARG A 85 33.89 2.66 -3.16
CA ARG A 85 34.22 1.55 -2.27
C ARG A 85 35.62 1.07 -2.60
N PRO A 86 36.32 0.36 -1.70
CA PRO A 86 37.68 -0.12 -1.98
C PRO A 86 37.83 -0.99 -3.25
N LYS A 87 36.77 -1.66 -3.66
CA LYS A 87 36.74 -2.57 -4.84
C LYS A 87 35.97 -2.03 -6.04
N THR A 88 35.35 -0.86 -5.94
CA THR A 88 34.49 -0.30 -6.98
C THR A 88 35.05 1.03 -7.46
N THR A 89 35.51 1.09 -8.69
CA THR A 89 36.15 2.28 -9.26
C THR A 89 35.45 2.86 -10.49
N GLN A 90 34.50 2.13 -11.06
CA GLN A 90 33.84 2.53 -12.30
C GLN A 90 32.43 3.11 -12.01
N PRO A 91 32.09 4.26 -12.61
CA PRO A 91 30.74 4.79 -12.55
C PRO A 91 29.77 3.89 -13.32
N HIS A 92 28.61 3.64 -12.75
CA HIS A 92 27.51 3.02 -13.49
C HIS A 92 26.74 4.11 -14.26
N ILE A 93 26.72 3.98 -15.59
CA ILE A 93 26.05 4.94 -16.47
C ILE A 93 24.94 4.22 -17.22
N ARG A 94 23.72 4.79 -17.14
CA ARG A 94 22.55 4.31 -17.87
C ARG A 94 22.00 5.43 -18.76
N LYS A 95 21.71 5.07 -20.02
CA LYS A 95 21.02 5.93 -20.96
C LYS A 95 19.82 5.18 -21.48
N GLU A 96 18.64 5.74 -21.35
CA GLU A 96 17.41 5.11 -21.83
C GLU A 96 16.57 6.11 -22.63
N ILE A 97 15.93 5.58 -23.67
CA ILE A 97 14.91 6.28 -24.45
C ILE A 97 13.65 5.45 -24.32
N TYR A 98 12.60 6.04 -23.78
CA TYR A 98 11.35 5.31 -23.56
C TYR A 98 10.12 6.21 -23.71
N THR A 99 9.01 5.58 -23.99
CA THR A 99 7.69 6.20 -24.03
C THR A 99 6.75 5.48 -23.07
N TRP A 100 5.71 6.18 -22.62
CA TRP A 100 4.63 5.63 -21.79
C TRP A 100 3.28 6.21 -22.24
N PRO A 101 2.74 5.72 -23.38
CA PRO A 101 1.53 6.23 -24.00
C PRO A 101 0.31 6.05 -23.08
N GLN A 102 -0.60 6.99 -23.18
CA GLN A 102 -1.92 6.92 -22.57
C GLN A 102 -2.96 7.31 -23.62
N ILE A 103 -4.00 6.48 -23.77
CA ILE A 103 -5.10 6.70 -24.68
C ILE A 103 -6.39 6.53 -23.89
N THR A 104 -7.25 7.54 -23.93
CA THR A 104 -8.57 7.50 -23.29
C THR A 104 -9.62 7.78 -24.33
N PHE A 105 -10.63 6.94 -24.36
CA PHE A 105 -11.81 7.06 -25.22
C PHE A 105 -13.04 7.04 -24.31
N GLU A 106 -13.87 8.08 -24.37
CA GLU A 106 -15.09 8.19 -23.58
C GLU A 106 -16.29 8.39 -24.51
N LEU A 107 -17.30 7.54 -24.40
CA LEU A 107 -18.54 7.59 -25.15
C LEU A 107 -19.74 7.37 -24.22
N LYS A 108 -20.61 8.37 -24.06
CA LYS A 108 -21.89 8.26 -23.31
C LYS A 108 -21.75 7.57 -21.93
N GLY A 109 -20.72 7.94 -21.16
CA GLY A 109 -20.48 7.39 -19.82
C GLY A 109 -19.72 6.05 -19.81
N VAL A 110 -19.33 5.53 -20.98
CA VAL A 110 -18.37 4.42 -21.09
C VAL A 110 -17.01 5.00 -21.39
N GLU A 111 -16.05 4.71 -20.56
CA GLU A 111 -14.65 5.11 -20.69
C GLU A 111 -13.77 3.88 -20.93
N LEU A 112 -12.99 3.90 -22.00
CA LEU A 112 -11.92 2.96 -22.28
C LEU A 112 -10.59 3.68 -22.05
N ASN A 113 -9.71 3.09 -21.27
CA ASN A 113 -8.40 3.64 -21.03
C ASN A 113 -7.34 2.56 -21.27
N PHE A 114 -6.33 2.93 -22.03
CA PHE A 114 -5.08 2.17 -22.16
C PHE A 114 -3.95 3.07 -21.72
N SER A 115 -3.09 2.56 -20.83
CA SER A 115 -1.87 3.25 -20.42
C SER A 115 -0.72 2.28 -20.23
N MET A 116 0.47 2.74 -20.57
CA MET A 116 1.73 2.05 -20.31
C MET A 116 2.52 2.86 -19.30
N GLN A 117 3.22 2.20 -18.40
CA GLN A 117 4.17 2.82 -17.48
C GLN A 117 5.54 2.17 -17.67
N HIS A 118 6.56 2.98 -17.64
CA HIS A 118 7.96 2.55 -17.69
C HIS A 118 8.56 2.73 -16.29
N LYS A 119 9.25 1.71 -15.82
CA LYS A 119 9.91 1.73 -14.51
C LYS A 119 11.33 1.20 -14.66
N SER A 120 12.28 2.10 -14.57
CA SER A 120 13.70 1.74 -14.58
C SER A 120 14.10 1.06 -13.26
N PRO A 121 14.97 0.03 -13.28
CA PRO A 121 15.53 -0.51 -12.06
C PRO A 121 16.33 0.55 -11.32
N SER A 122 16.32 0.48 -9.98
CA SER A 122 17.23 1.32 -9.19
C SER A 122 18.68 1.02 -9.59
N GLN A 123 19.47 2.06 -9.81
CA GLN A 123 20.88 1.86 -10.14
C GLN A 123 21.65 1.09 -9.07
N THR A 124 21.24 1.20 -7.82
CA THR A 124 21.83 0.44 -6.71
C THR A 124 21.69 -1.06 -6.87
N LEU A 125 20.60 -1.53 -7.50
CA LEU A 125 20.39 -2.94 -7.83
C LEU A 125 21.23 -3.41 -9.01
N MET A 126 21.75 -2.46 -9.81
CA MET A 126 22.55 -2.75 -11.01
C MET A 126 24.06 -2.66 -10.75
N LEU A 127 24.47 -2.19 -9.59
CA LEU A 127 25.90 -2.17 -9.23
C LEU A 127 26.40 -3.61 -9.07
N ASP A 128 27.55 -3.91 -9.64
CA ASP A 128 28.25 -5.18 -9.41
C ASP A 128 28.98 -5.14 -8.07
N VAL A 129 28.19 -5.14 -7.00
CA VAL A 129 28.65 -5.00 -5.62
C VAL A 129 28.02 -6.07 -4.76
N CYS A 130 28.82 -6.63 -3.88
CA CYS A 130 28.37 -7.52 -2.80
C CYS A 130 28.21 -6.68 -1.52
N ASP A 131 27.02 -6.67 -0.94
CA ASP A 131 26.76 -6.14 0.39
C ASP A 131 26.56 -7.33 1.34
N ASP A 132 27.60 -7.63 2.11
CA ASP A 132 27.67 -8.68 3.13
C ASP A 132 27.73 -8.12 4.56
N SER A 133 27.34 -6.85 4.72
CA SER A 133 27.25 -6.19 6.03
C SER A 133 26.41 -6.96 7.04
N ASN A 134 25.43 -7.72 6.55
CA ASN A 134 24.74 -8.77 7.29
C ASN A 134 25.04 -10.14 6.68
N PRO A 135 25.90 -10.97 7.30
CA PRO A 135 26.28 -12.27 6.74
C PRO A 135 25.13 -13.26 6.54
N LEU A 136 24.00 -13.05 7.24
CA LEU A 136 22.78 -13.86 7.08
C LEU A 136 21.89 -13.35 5.94
N SER A 137 22.18 -12.19 5.38
CA SER A 137 21.40 -11.55 4.31
C SER A 137 22.33 -10.79 3.37
N VAL A 138 23.00 -11.51 2.48
CA VAL A 138 23.94 -10.94 1.51
C VAL A 138 23.19 -10.48 0.28
N PHE A 139 23.45 -9.26 -0.19
CA PHE A 139 22.83 -8.70 -1.39
C PHE A 139 23.87 -8.54 -2.50
N LEU A 140 23.58 -9.11 -3.67
CA LEU A 140 24.36 -8.93 -4.88
C LEU A 140 23.58 -8.03 -5.84
N GLY A 141 24.28 -7.16 -6.56
CA GLY A 141 23.69 -6.40 -7.65
C GLY A 141 23.65 -7.21 -8.95
N ASN A 142 22.88 -6.72 -9.92
CA ASN A 142 22.80 -7.32 -11.26
C ASN A 142 22.83 -6.24 -12.34
N PRO A 143 23.99 -6.01 -12.97
CA PRO A 143 24.13 -5.00 -14.04
C PRO A 143 23.27 -5.26 -15.29
N SER A 144 22.79 -6.51 -15.47
CA SER A 144 21.99 -6.91 -16.64
C SER A 144 20.50 -6.65 -16.51
N LEU A 145 20.06 -6.01 -15.42
CA LEU A 145 18.65 -5.70 -15.22
C LEU A 145 18.09 -4.80 -16.32
N LYS A 146 16.93 -5.20 -16.83
CA LYS A 146 16.15 -4.44 -17.80
C LYS A 146 15.05 -3.65 -17.11
N SER A 147 14.67 -2.54 -17.71
CA SER A 147 13.52 -1.76 -17.29
C SER A 147 12.22 -2.56 -17.45
N SER A 148 11.30 -2.40 -16.50
CA SER A 148 10.00 -3.02 -16.55
C SER A 148 8.98 -2.10 -17.23
N TYR A 149 8.00 -2.72 -17.86
CA TYR A 149 6.86 -2.06 -18.49
C TYR A 149 5.57 -2.60 -17.88
N GLU A 150 4.73 -1.70 -17.40
CA GLU A 150 3.43 -2.03 -16.88
C GLU A 150 2.35 -1.54 -17.85
N TYR A 151 1.49 -2.44 -18.30
CA TYR A 151 0.39 -2.15 -19.21
C TYR A 151 -0.92 -2.23 -18.46
N TYR A 152 -1.73 -1.19 -18.58
CA TYR A 152 -3.05 -1.11 -17.98
C TYR A 152 -4.11 -0.90 -19.07
N CYS A 153 -5.14 -1.71 -19.03
CA CYS A 153 -6.32 -1.54 -19.86
C CYS A 153 -7.55 -1.53 -18.95
N SER A 154 -8.43 -0.55 -19.11
CA SER A 154 -9.65 -0.52 -18.32
C SER A 154 -10.85 -0.09 -19.14
N VAL A 155 -12.00 -0.65 -18.77
CA VAL A 155 -13.33 -0.27 -19.23
C VAL A 155 -14.10 0.16 -18.00
N GLN A 156 -14.68 1.35 -18.03
CA GLN A 156 -15.55 1.83 -16.97
C GLN A 156 -16.87 2.32 -17.56
N TRP A 157 -17.95 1.93 -16.93
CA TRP A 157 -19.28 2.42 -17.27
C TRP A 157 -19.90 3.06 -16.04
N ARG A 158 -20.17 4.36 -16.16
CA ARG A 158 -20.76 5.16 -15.09
C ARG A 158 -21.96 5.92 -15.59
N GLY A 159 -22.94 6.08 -14.72
CA GLY A 159 -24.12 6.84 -15.04
C GLY A 159 -24.92 7.24 -13.82
N PHE A 160 -25.87 8.14 -14.08
CA PHE A 160 -26.79 8.65 -13.09
C PHE A 160 -28.19 8.82 -13.68
N LYS A 161 -29.22 8.41 -12.92
CA LYS A 161 -30.64 8.64 -13.25
C LYS A 161 -31.30 9.37 -12.09
N GLN A 162 -31.80 10.56 -12.36
CA GLN A 162 -32.34 11.48 -11.35
C GLN A 162 -33.63 10.96 -10.70
N GLU A 163 -34.50 10.26 -11.42
CA GLU A 163 -35.79 9.78 -10.91
C GLU A 163 -35.65 9.02 -9.59
N LYS A 164 -34.78 8.03 -9.56
CA LYS A 164 -34.48 7.18 -8.40
C LYS A 164 -33.15 7.52 -7.73
N MET A 165 -32.57 8.68 -8.03
CA MET A 165 -31.20 9.00 -7.59
C MET A 165 -30.24 7.83 -7.78
N ARG A 166 -30.45 7.04 -8.87
CA ARG A 166 -29.65 5.86 -9.15
C ARG A 166 -28.34 6.29 -9.77
N GLN A 167 -27.26 5.87 -9.15
CA GLN A 167 -25.91 5.98 -9.69
C GLN A 167 -25.28 4.60 -9.79
N TRP A 168 -24.48 4.40 -10.83
CA TRP A 168 -23.69 3.17 -10.98
C TRP A 168 -22.30 3.50 -11.49
N ASN A 169 -21.35 2.68 -11.08
CA ASN A 169 -19.99 2.66 -11.59
C ASN A 169 -19.55 1.20 -11.68
N LEU A 170 -19.36 0.71 -12.91
CA LEU A 170 -18.88 -0.63 -13.19
C LEU A 170 -17.53 -0.50 -13.88
N GLY A 171 -16.54 -1.26 -13.45
CA GLY A 171 -15.18 -1.19 -13.99
C GLY A 171 -14.58 -2.57 -14.17
N LEU A 172 -13.86 -2.73 -15.28
CA LEU A 172 -13.00 -3.88 -15.55
C LEU A 172 -11.59 -3.36 -15.81
N TYR A 173 -10.61 -3.92 -15.14
CA TYR A 173 -9.22 -3.49 -15.19
C TYR A 173 -8.32 -4.69 -15.43
N LEU A 174 -7.46 -4.58 -16.41
CA LEU A 174 -6.43 -5.54 -16.74
C LEU A 174 -5.08 -4.90 -16.54
N HIS A 175 -4.15 -5.61 -15.94
CA HIS A 175 -2.76 -5.19 -15.91
C HIS A 175 -1.82 -6.37 -16.17
N THR A 176 -0.68 -6.09 -16.79
CA THR A 176 0.42 -7.04 -16.97
C THR A 176 1.75 -6.31 -16.84
N ILE A 177 2.74 -7.00 -16.36
CA ILE A 177 4.08 -6.43 -16.15
C ILE A 177 5.09 -7.30 -16.89
N ASP A 178 5.79 -6.68 -17.83
CA ASP A 178 6.93 -7.27 -18.53
C ASP A 178 8.22 -6.86 -17.82
N ASN A 179 9.18 -7.77 -17.74
CA ASN A 179 10.45 -7.56 -17.06
C ASN A 179 10.31 -7.09 -15.61
N ALA A 180 9.31 -7.57 -14.87
CA ALA A 180 9.20 -7.28 -13.43
C ALA A 180 10.53 -7.64 -12.73
N ILE A 181 10.91 -6.89 -11.72
CA ILE A 181 12.12 -7.19 -10.94
C ILE A 181 11.69 -8.05 -9.76
N GLY A 182 12.03 -9.34 -9.83
CA GLY A 182 11.94 -10.30 -8.74
C GLY A 182 13.26 -10.42 -7.99
N GLN A 183 13.27 -11.21 -6.94
CA GLN A 183 14.45 -11.44 -6.12
C GLN A 183 14.76 -12.92 -6.05
N LEU A 184 15.85 -13.33 -6.71
CA LEU A 184 16.44 -14.65 -6.50
C LEU A 184 16.94 -14.71 -5.07
N ARG A 185 16.57 -15.78 -4.36
CA ARG A 185 16.98 -16.01 -2.98
C ARG A 185 17.64 -17.38 -2.88
N GLN A 186 18.94 -17.40 -2.68
CA GLN A 186 19.74 -18.59 -2.55
C GLN A 186 20.09 -18.84 -1.09
N PHE A 187 19.76 -20.02 -0.58
CA PHE A 187 20.15 -20.43 0.76
C PHE A 187 21.64 -20.76 0.82
N ASN A 188 22.34 -20.22 1.81
CA ASN A 188 23.74 -20.55 2.07
C ASN A 188 23.83 -21.56 3.24
N PRO A 189 24.13 -22.84 2.96
CA PRO A 189 24.15 -23.88 4.00
C PRO A 189 25.32 -23.72 4.99
N GLN A 190 26.35 -22.94 4.65
CA GLN A 190 27.53 -22.78 5.51
C GLN A 190 27.23 -21.90 6.73
N ASN A 191 26.38 -20.86 6.58
CA ASN A 191 26.05 -19.93 7.66
C ASN A 191 24.55 -19.85 7.97
N GLY A 192 23.70 -20.58 7.23
CA GLY A 192 22.24 -20.56 7.39
C GLY A 192 21.57 -19.30 6.86
N GLY A 193 22.30 -18.41 6.18
CA GLY A 193 21.80 -17.17 5.62
C GLY A 193 21.29 -17.32 4.19
N TYR A 194 21.00 -16.18 3.57
CA TYR A 194 20.51 -16.12 2.19
C TYR A 194 21.30 -15.10 1.38
N ILE A 195 21.51 -15.42 0.09
CA ILE A 195 22.03 -14.52 -0.93
C ILE A 195 20.85 -14.03 -1.77
N TYR A 196 20.71 -12.75 -1.94
CA TYR A 196 19.64 -12.10 -2.69
C TYR A 196 20.21 -11.45 -3.95
N ILE A 197 19.63 -11.80 -5.12
CA ILE A 197 20.05 -11.30 -6.42
C ILE A 197 18.83 -10.78 -7.17
N PRO A 198 18.75 -9.49 -7.54
CA PRO A 198 17.65 -8.97 -8.33
C PRO A 198 17.70 -9.53 -9.76
N TRP A 199 16.56 -9.95 -10.30
CA TRP A 199 16.46 -10.55 -11.63
C TRP A 199 15.14 -10.21 -12.30
N ASN A 200 15.16 -10.04 -13.64
CA ASN A 200 13.91 -9.81 -14.36
C ASN A 200 13.09 -11.10 -14.48
N ILE A 201 11.79 -10.97 -14.29
CA ILE A 201 10.84 -12.08 -14.36
C ILE A 201 9.55 -11.63 -15.02
N ASP A 202 8.99 -12.48 -15.90
CA ASP A 202 7.74 -12.23 -16.59
C ASP A 202 6.62 -13.13 -16.08
N GLY A 203 5.39 -12.64 -16.29
CA GLY A 203 4.17 -13.40 -16.04
C GLY A 203 3.29 -12.84 -14.93
N ASN A 204 3.67 -11.71 -14.34
CA ASN A 204 2.83 -10.95 -13.41
C ASN A 204 1.66 -10.31 -14.17
N ARG A 205 0.43 -10.66 -13.80
CA ARG A 205 -0.79 -10.13 -14.42
C ARG A 205 -1.96 -10.16 -13.47
N GLY A 206 -2.90 -9.26 -13.67
CA GLY A 206 -4.10 -9.21 -12.87
C GLY A 206 -5.33 -8.76 -13.66
N LEU A 207 -6.46 -9.23 -13.21
CA LEU A 207 -7.79 -8.84 -13.64
C LEU A 207 -8.56 -8.37 -12.42
N ARG A 208 -9.18 -7.19 -12.52
CA ARG A 208 -10.03 -6.65 -11.45
C ARG A 208 -11.35 -6.19 -12.02
N ALA A 209 -12.44 -6.63 -11.42
CA ALA A 209 -13.79 -6.14 -11.71
C ALA A 209 -14.34 -5.41 -10.48
N THR A 210 -14.91 -4.24 -10.68
CA THR A 210 -15.55 -3.46 -9.62
C THR A 210 -16.97 -3.11 -10.03
N GLY A 211 -17.88 -3.11 -9.08
CA GLY A 211 -19.25 -2.68 -9.31
C GLY A 211 -19.81 -1.99 -8.08
N ILE A 212 -20.38 -0.80 -8.26
CA ILE A 212 -21.11 -0.08 -7.23
C ILE A 212 -22.40 0.43 -7.83
N ILE A 213 -23.52 0.15 -7.17
CA ILE A 213 -24.85 0.67 -7.50
C ILE A 213 -25.44 1.24 -6.24
N SER A 214 -25.90 2.47 -6.31
CA SER A 214 -26.63 3.15 -5.25
C SER A 214 -27.91 3.73 -5.78
N GLN A 215 -29.05 3.53 -5.08
CA GLN A 215 -30.32 4.10 -5.49
C GLN A 215 -31.25 4.35 -4.29
N SER A 216 -32.13 5.33 -4.43
CA SER A 216 -33.27 5.50 -3.53
C SER A 216 -34.31 4.40 -3.80
N VAL A 217 -34.84 3.81 -2.73
CA VAL A 217 -35.87 2.76 -2.79
C VAL A 217 -37.28 3.29 -2.53
N ASP A 218 -37.39 4.49 -1.95
CA ASP A 218 -38.65 5.18 -1.66
C ASP A 218 -38.85 6.43 -2.54
N LYS A 219 -40.10 6.90 -2.65
CA LYS A 219 -40.44 8.10 -3.43
C LYS A 219 -39.92 9.40 -2.79
N GLU A 220 -39.91 9.44 -1.49
CA GLU A 220 -39.44 10.61 -0.71
C GLU A 220 -37.91 10.70 -0.67
N LYS A 221 -37.20 9.66 -1.16
CA LYS A 221 -35.73 9.59 -1.22
C LYS A 221 -35.07 9.68 0.16
N HIS A 222 -35.70 9.05 1.14
CA HIS A 222 -35.15 8.90 2.47
C HIS A 222 -34.30 7.65 2.62
N TRP A 223 -34.65 6.58 1.89
CA TRP A 223 -33.97 5.28 1.95
C TRP A 223 -33.10 5.06 0.73
N PHE A 224 -31.83 4.74 0.95
CA PHE A 224 -30.86 4.42 -0.11
C PHE A 224 -30.32 3.02 0.06
N LEU A 225 -30.38 2.24 -0.99
CA LEU A 225 -29.74 0.93 -1.08
C LEU A 225 -28.41 1.10 -1.83
N ASN A 226 -27.34 0.59 -1.22
CA ASN A 226 -25.99 0.58 -1.78
C ASN A 226 -25.54 -0.87 -1.91
N ILE A 227 -25.10 -1.27 -3.09
CA ILE A 227 -24.56 -2.60 -3.35
C ILE A 227 -23.25 -2.41 -4.09
N GLY A 228 -22.21 -3.09 -3.66
CA GLY A 228 -20.91 -3.04 -4.30
C GLY A 228 -20.19 -4.37 -4.25
N THR A 229 -19.25 -4.53 -5.14
CA THR A 229 -18.32 -5.66 -5.11
C THR A 229 -17.00 -5.29 -5.77
N ASN A 230 -15.94 -5.91 -5.31
CA ASN A 230 -14.65 -5.91 -5.96
C ASN A 230 -14.20 -7.37 -6.08
N VAL A 231 -13.84 -7.78 -7.27
CA VAL A 231 -13.29 -9.11 -7.55
C VAL A 231 -11.94 -8.92 -8.21
N SER A 232 -10.89 -9.51 -7.67
CA SER A 232 -9.57 -9.48 -8.31
C SER A 232 -8.95 -10.86 -8.41
N LEU A 233 -8.38 -11.13 -9.56
CA LEU A 233 -7.61 -12.33 -9.89
C LEU A 233 -6.19 -11.88 -10.21
N ASN A 234 -5.24 -12.19 -9.35
CA ASN A 234 -3.85 -11.82 -9.54
C ASN A 234 -3.00 -13.09 -9.68
N ARG A 235 -2.14 -13.08 -10.67
CA ARG A 235 -1.08 -14.06 -10.85
C ARG A 235 0.25 -13.37 -10.56
N SER A 236 0.87 -13.72 -9.46
CA SER A 236 2.20 -13.26 -9.06
C SER A 236 3.21 -14.34 -9.38
N VAL A 237 4.31 -13.95 -9.99
CA VAL A 237 5.42 -14.83 -10.31
C VAL A 237 6.66 -14.31 -9.60
N ASP A 238 7.34 -15.18 -8.89
CA ASP A 238 8.61 -14.88 -8.22
C ASP A 238 9.51 -16.12 -8.29
N PHE A 239 10.73 -15.98 -7.81
CA PHE A 239 11.67 -17.08 -7.73
C PHE A 239 11.56 -17.79 -6.39
N ALA A 240 11.57 -19.12 -6.42
CA ALA A 240 11.62 -19.96 -5.24
C ALA A 240 12.75 -20.96 -5.35
N ASN A 241 13.31 -21.32 -4.20
CA ASN A 241 14.34 -22.35 -4.08
C ASN A 241 13.76 -23.62 -3.49
N THR A 242 14.25 -24.76 -3.93
CA THR A 242 14.20 -25.98 -3.12
C THR A 242 15.31 -25.93 -2.07
N LYS A 243 15.07 -26.53 -0.92
CA LYS A 243 16.07 -26.61 0.17
C LYS A 243 17.34 -27.41 -0.24
N THR A 244 17.29 -28.13 -1.35
CA THR A 244 18.28 -29.16 -1.72
C THR A 244 19.02 -28.91 -3.02
N THR A 245 18.59 -27.95 -3.87
CA THR A 245 19.21 -27.68 -5.18
C THR A 245 19.54 -26.20 -5.36
N ALA A 246 20.67 -25.96 -6.05
CA ALA A 246 21.05 -24.59 -6.48
C ALA A 246 20.14 -24.07 -7.63
N ASP A 247 19.19 -24.89 -8.08
CA ASP A 247 18.32 -24.55 -9.19
C ASP A 247 17.17 -23.67 -8.75
N PHE A 248 17.01 -22.57 -9.47
CA PHE A 248 15.91 -21.64 -9.29
C PHE A 248 14.74 -22.04 -10.17
N TYR A 249 13.55 -22.09 -9.61
CA TYR A 249 12.33 -22.26 -10.40
C TYR A 249 11.36 -21.11 -10.14
N LYS A 250 10.49 -20.88 -11.12
CA LYS A 250 9.43 -19.87 -10.99
C LYS A 250 8.32 -20.41 -10.09
N SER A 251 8.09 -19.73 -8.99
CA SER A 251 6.91 -19.93 -8.16
C SER A 251 5.77 -19.05 -8.67
N ILE A 252 4.63 -19.65 -8.88
CA ILE A 252 3.42 -18.96 -9.36
C ILE A 252 2.38 -19.06 -8.27
N VAL A 253 1.94 -17.90 -7.78
CA VAL A 253 0.86 -17.79 -6.81
C VAL A 253 -0.34 -17.14 -7.49
N HIS A 254 -1.49 -17.78 -7.39
CA HIS A 254 -2.77 -17.23 -7.80
C HIS A 254 -3.50 -16.73 -6.58
N ASN A 255 -3.88 -15.45 -6.60
CA ASN A 255 -4.68 -14.82 -5.56
C ASN A 255 -6.05 -14.45 -6.15
N LEU A 256 -7.11 -15.06 -5.63
CA LEU A 256 -8.50 -14.65 -5.85
C LEU A 256 -8.98 -13.90 -4.60
N HIS A 257 -9.39 -12.67 -4.80
CA HIS A 257 -9.95 -11.83 -3.76
C HIS A 257 -11.34 -11.34 -4.18
N VAL A 258 -12.36 -11.53 -3.33
CA VAL A 258 -13.75 -11.16 -3.56
C VAL A 258 -14.28 -10.39 -2.36
N SER A 259 -14.72 -9.15 -2.59
CA SER A 259 -15.09 -8.20 -1.54
C SER A 259 -16.48 -7.60 -1.82
N PRO A 260 -17.58 -8.37 -1.61
CA PRO A 260 -18.93 -7.86 -1.72
C PRO A 260 -19.28 -6.97 -0.52
N ASN A 261 -20.09 -5.96 -0.78
CA ASN A 261 -20.68 -5.13 0.28
C ASN A 261 -22.12 -4.74 -0.08
N ALA A 262 -22.94 -4.58 0.95
CA ALA A 262 -24.30 -4.09 0.83
C ALA A 262 -24.61 -3.19 2.02
N GLY A 263 -25.44 -2.18 1.81
CA GLY A 263 -25.85 -1.27 2.87
C GLY A 263 -27.17 -0.60 2.58
N ILE A 264 -27.84 -0.24 3.63
CA ILE A 264 -29.05 0.58 3.58
C ILE A 264 -28.82 1.82 4.45
N ASP A 265 -29.13 2.98 3.91
CA ASP A 265 -29.01 4.28 4.57
C ASP A 265 -30.40 4.92 4.63
N TYR A 266 -30.79 5.39 5.82
CA TYR A 266 -31.96 6.23 6.05
C TYR A 266 -31.53 7.66 6.35
N ARG A 267 -32.08 8.63 5.66
CA ARG A 267 -31.78 10.07 5.82
C ARG A 267 -33.04 10.88 5.87
N TYR A 268 -33.28 11.52 7.00
CA TYR A 268 -34.40 12.44 7.18
C TYR A 268 -34.01 13.60 8.07
N SER A 269 -34.02 14.83 7.54
CA SER A 269 -33.58 16.02 8.24
C SER A 269 -32.17 15.87 8.84
N LYS A 270 -32.03 15.80 10.15
CA LYS A 270 -30.76 15.58 10.86
C LYS A 270 -30.53 14.13 11.27
N TRP A 271 -31.49 13.26 10.98
CA TRP A 271 -31.37 11.83 11.29
C TRP A 271 -30.68 11.11 10.14
N HIS A 272 -29.70 10.33 10.49
CA HIS A 272 -29.05 9.42 9.56
C HIS A 272 -28.77 8.11 10.26
N ALA A 273 -29.40 7.05 9.79
CA ALA A 273 -29.16 5.69 10.26
C ALA A 273 -28.63 4.86 9.09
N SER A 274 -27.68 3.98 9.34
CA SER A 274 -27.20 3.07 8.31
C SER A 274 -26.87 1.71 8.87
N PHE A 275 -27.11 0.69 8.06
CA PHE A 275 -26.59 -0.65 8.25
C PHE A 275 -25.76 -1.03 7.04
N LYS A 276 -24.56 -1.55 7.26
CA LYS A 276 -23.65 -2.01 6.20
C LYS A 276 -23.11 -3.38 6.57
N ALA A 277 -23.03 -4.25 5.58
CA ALA A 277 -22.41 -5.55 5.68
C ALA A 277 -21.40 -5.70 4.55
N SER A 278 -20.21 -6.19 4.85
CA SER A 278 -19.19 -6.55 3.86
C SER A 278 -18.53 -7.86 4.24
N ALA A 279 -18.07 -8.56 3.22
CA ALA A 279 -17.22 -9.72 3.36
C ALA A 279 -15.95 -9.49 2.55
N ASP A 280 -14.84 -10.04 2.98
CA ASP A 280 -13.56 -10.00 2.32
C ASP A 280 -13.02 -11.43 2.27
N TRP A 281 -13.20 -12.09 1.12
CA TRP A 281 -12.75 -13.47 0.92
C TRP A 281 -11.50 -13.48 0.06
N GLU A 282 -10.47 -14.11 0.58
CA GLU A 282 -9.21 -14.27 -0.11
C GLU A 282 -8.82 -15.74 -0.19
N ARG A 283 -8.39 -16.16 -1.37
CA ARG A 283 -7.87 -17.48 -1.65
C ARG A 283 -6.55 -17.43 -2.40
N LEU A 284 -5.49 -17.97 -1.79
CA LEU A 284 -4.18 -18.11 -2.40
C LEU A 284 -3.92 -19.59 -2.72
N THR A 285 -3.47 -19.83 -3.96
CA THR A 285 -3.09 -21.17 -4.42
C THR A 285 -1.78 -21.11 -5.17
N SER A 286 -0.97 -22.16 -5.05
CA SER A 286 0.26 -22.34 -5.81
C SER A 286 0.47 -23.83 -6.10
N ALA A 287 1.12 -24.10 -7.23
CA ALA A 287 1.60 -25.47 -7.53
C ALA A 287 2.95 -25.78 -6.87
N GLN A 288 3.50 -24.87 -6.10
CA GLN A 288 4.77 -25.06 -5.40
C GLN A 288 4.63 -26.16 -4.34
N GLU A 289 5.60 -27.06 -4.30
CA GLU A 289 5.66 -28.10 -3.27
C GLU A 289 5.73 -27.49 -1.86
N GLY A 290 4.91 -28.00 -0.95
CA GLY A 290 4.80 -27.49 0.41
C GLY A 290 3.98 -26.21 0.57
N PHE A 291 3.38 -25.67 -0.51
CA PHE A 291 2.49 -24.53 -0.39
C PHE A 291 1.08 -25.00 0.03
N GLU A 292 0.64 -24.57 1.19
CA GLU A 292 -0.73 -24.80 1.63
C GLU A 292 -1.68 -23.78 1.02
N THR A 293 -2.79 -24.23 0.44
CA THR A 293 -3.85 -23.34 -0.02
C THR A 293 -4.44 -22.56 1.16
N LEU A 294 -4.37 -21.25 1.08
CA LEU A 294 -4.95 -20.37 2.08
C LEU A 294 -6.33 -19.93 1.58
N SER A 295 -7.35 -20.05 2.42
CA SER A 295 -8.70 -19.56 2.12
C SER A 295 -9.31 -19.03 3.40
N GLN A 296 -9.56 -17.74 3.43
CA GLN A 296 -10.04 -17.02 4.60
C GLN A 296 -11.14 -16.04 4.21
N VAL A 297 -12.00 -15.71 5.15
CA VAL A 297 -13.03 -14.69 4.98
C VAL A 297 -13.15 -13.85 6.24
N ASP A 298 -13.12 -12.55 6.06
CA ASP A 298 -13.36 -11.55 7.08
C ASP A 298 -14.70 -10.87 6.80
N PHE A 299 -15.58 -10.77 7.80
CA PHE A 299 -16.84 -10.06 7.71
C PHE A 299 -16.78 -8.80 8.56
N LEU A 300 -17.42 -7.76 8.09
CA LEU A 300 -17.65 -6.53 8.84
C LEU A 300 -19.11 -6.12 8.72
N TYR A 301 -19.78 -6.05 9.87
CA TYR A 301 -21.11 -5.49 10.00
C TYR A 301 -21.02 -4.19 10.77
N THR A 302 -21.60 -3.12 10.22
CA THR A 302 -21.61 -1.79 10.85
C THR A 302 -23.03 -1.28 10.95
N ILE A 303 -23.44 -0.88 12.15
CA ILE A 303 -24.65 -0.10 12.40
C ILE A 303 -24.19 1.28 12.84
N SER A 304 -24.70 2.34 12.21
CA SER A 304 -24.41 3.70 12.64
C SER A 304 -25.67 4.56 12.74
N LEU A 305 -25.65 5.49 13.68
CA LEU A 305 -26.74 6.42 13.93
C LEU A 305 -26.18 7.81 14.23
N ASN A 306 -26.64 8.80 13.47
CA ASN A 306 -26.51 10.21 13.79
C ASN A 306 -27.90 10.76 14.09
N ALA A 307 -28.09 11.34 15.26
CA ALA A 307 -29.39 11.83 15.69
C ALA A 307 -29.26 13.06 16.59
N PRO A 308 -30.13 14.05 16.42
CA PRO A 308 -30.27 15.09 17.42
C PRO A 308 -31.02 14.55 18.65
N LEU A 309 -30.46 14.73 19.82
CA LEU A 309 -31.09 14.40 21.10
C LEU A 309 -31.70 15.64 21.76
N LEU A 310 -32.33 15.44 22.91
CA LEU A 310 -32.83 16.52 23.76
C LEU A 310 -31.65 17.47 24.13
N PHE A 311 -31.98 18.71 24.50
CA PHE A 311 -31.01 19.74 24.92
C PHE A 311 -29.99 20.13 23.84
N SER A 312 -30.33 19.98 22.54
CA SER A 312 -29.43 20.28 21.42
C SER A 312 -28.10 19.53 21.48
N ILE A 313 -28.15 18.30 21.94
CA ILE A 313 -27.02 17.35 21.88
C ILE A 313 -27.13 16.59 20.57
N ASP A 314 -26.07 16.52 19.82
CA ASP A 314 -25.96 15.66 18.64
C ASP A 314 -25.25 14.37 19.03
N LEU A 315 -25.93 13.24 18.81
CA LEU A 315 -25.40 11.87 18.98
C LEU A 315 -24.79 11.40 17.64
N ASN A 316 -23.61 10.86 17.70
CA ASN A 316 -23.02 10.07 16.63
C ASN A 316 -22.51 8.77 17.24
N THR A 317 -23.05 7.64 16.83
CA THR A 317 -22.64 6.33 17.34
C THR A 317 -22.52 5.31 16.23
N ASP A 318 -21.55 4.44 16.34
CA ASP A 318 -21.34 3.29 15.47
C ASP A 318 -20.98 2.04 16.26
N MET A 319 -21.50 0.91 15.80
CA MET A 319 -21.21 -0.41 16.33
C MET A 319 -20.75 -1.30 15.19
N ASN A 320 -19.56 -1.87 15.36
CA ASN A 320 -18.89 -2.69 14.36
C ASN A 320 -18.71 -4.11 14.93
N LEU A 321 -19.06 -5.11 14.14
CA LEU A 321 -18.75 -6.50 14.39
C LEU A 321 -17.75 -6.98 13.34
N PHE A 322 -16.55 -7.27 13.77
CA PHE A 322 -15.50 -7.90 12.97
C PHE A 322 -15.52 -9.39 13.23
N MET A 323 -15.67 -10.20 12.18
CA MET A 323 -15.67 -11.66 12.28
C MET A 323 -14.64 -12.24 11.32
N ARG A 324 -13.78 -13.11 11.80
CA ARG A 324 -12.75 -13.79 11.01
C ARG A 324 -13.00 -15.27 10.97
N ARG A 325 -12.94 -15.86 9.77
CA ARG A 325 -13.23 -17.28 9.54
C ARG A 325 -12.30 -17.89 8.51
N GLY A 326 -12.12 -19.20 8.57
CA GLY A 326 -11.34 -19.97 7.60
C GLY A 326 -9.83 -19.96 7.82
N TYR A 327 -9.37 -19.36 8.89
CA TYR A 327 -7.95 -19.41 9.25
C TYR A 327 -7.59 -20.78 9.83
N SER A 328 -6.52 -21.41 9.31
CA SER A 328 -6.00 -22.71 9.81
C SER A 328 -5.63 -22.63 11.29
N ASN A 329 -5.14 -21.51 11.75
CA ASN A 329 -4.93 -21.26 13.18
C ASN A 329 -6.25 -20.78 13.82
N ARG A 330 -6.85 -21.64 14.66
CA ARG A 330 -8.11 -21.36 15.35
C ARG A 330 -8.10 -20.06 16.16
N ALA A 331 -6.96 -19.63 16.70
CA ALA A 331 -6.84 -18.38 17.45
C ALA A 331 -7.00 -17.13 16.58
N MET A 332 -6.98 -17.27 15.26
CA MET A 332 -7.24 -16.19 14.32
C MET A 332 -8.72 -16.05 13.93
N ASN A 333 -9.55 -17.06 14.22
CA ASN A 333 -11.00 -17.02 14.01
C ASN A 333 -11.63 -16.31 15.20
N THR A 334 -11.80 -14.99 15.09
CA THR A 334 -12.24 -14.10 16.19
C THR A 334 -13.54 -13.38 15.85
N ASP A 335 -14.25 -12.97 16.89
CA ASP A 335 -15.39 -12.05 16.83
C ASP A 335 -15.08 -10.87 17.75
N GLU A 336 -15.11 -9.65 17.21
CA GLU A 336 -14.76 -8.44 17.94
C GLU A 336 -15.86 -7.41 17.75
N TRP A 337 -16.53 -7.03 18.84
CA TRP A 337 -17.53 -5.97 18.88
C TRP A 337 -16.88 -4.67 19.31
N VAL A 338 -16.93 -3.65 18.48
CA VAL A 338 -16.39 -2.34 18.77
C VAL A 338 -17.51 -1.31 18.72
N TRP A 339 -17.83 -0.72 19.85
CA TRP A 339 -18.87 0.29 19.97
C TRP A 339 -18.28 1.65 20.32
N ASN A 340 -18.55 2.64 19.46
CA ASN A 340 -18.10 4.02 19.61
C ASN A 340 -19.30 4.95 19.79
N VAL A 341 -19.17 5.91 20.69
CA VAL A 341 -20.19 6.91 20.96
C VAL A 341 -19.56 8.29 21.04
N ASN A 342 -20.16 9.24 20.34
CA ASN A 342 -19.79 10.64 20.41
C ASN A 342 -21.05 11.47 20.72
N LEU A 343 -20.98 12.29 21.75
CA LEU A 343 -21.98 13.26 22.10
C LEU A 343 -21.39 14.64 21.93
N SER A 344 -22.06 15.52 21.22
CA SER A 344 -21.57 16.89 21.02
C SER A 344 -22.67 17.93 21.20
N ARG A 345 -22.27 19.08 21.75
CA ARG A 345 -23.18 20.20 21.99
C ARG A 345 -22.47 21.53 21.80
N CYS A 346 -23.09 22.44 21.04
CA CYS A 346 -22.68 23.83 21.01
C CYS A 346 -23.17 24.55 22.27
N ILE A 347 -22.27 25.18 23.02
CA ILE A 347 -22.57 25.81 24.32
C ILE A 347 -23.15 27.20 24.10
N ASP A 348 -22.69 27.90 23.07
CA ASP A 348 -23.04 29.28 22.78
C ASP A 348 -23.96 29.45 21.56
N LYS A 349 -24.74 30.52 21.52
CA LYS A 349 -25.64 30.86 20.39
C LYS A 349 -24.88 31.09 19.08
N ARG A 350 -23.61 31.49 19.13
CA ARG A 350 -22.75 31.75 17.96
C ARG A 350 -22.10 30.46 17.43
N LYS A 351 -22.32 29.32 18.11
CA LYS A 351 -21.72 28.00 17.80
C LYS A 351 -20.18 28.04 17.72
N ALA A 352 -19.58 28.97 18.44
CA ALA A 352 -18.14 29.12 18.50
C ALA A 352 -17.49 28.06 19.44
N TRP A 353 -18.22 27.65 20.48
CA TRP A 353 -17.75 26.66 21.44
C TRP A 353 -18.52 25.36 21.27
N LEU A 354 -17.78 24.27 21.03
CA LEU A 354 -18.32 22.91 20.95
C LEU A 354 -17.70 22.06 22.04
N LEU A 355 -18.57 21.49 22.88
CA LEU A 355 -18.20 20.44 23.82
C LEU A 355 -18.49 19.10 23.18
N LYS A 356 -17.51 18.18 23.17
CA LYS A 356 -17.65 16.85 22.63
C LYS A 356 -17.12 15.80 23.62
N LEU A 357 -17.94 14.83 23.96
CA LEU A 357 -17.57 13.62 24.71
C LEU A 357 -17.46 12.48 23.71
N SER A 358 -16.28 11.86 23.62
CA SER A 358 -16.02 10.72 22.77
C SER A 358 -15.66 9.51 23.59
N ALA A 359 -16.34 8.40 23.37
CA ALA A 359 -16.05 7.12 23.97
C ALA A 359 -15.76 6.12 22.83
N HIS A 360 -14.57 5.54 22.84
CA HIS A 360 -14.11 4.58 21.86
C HIS A 360 -14.02 3.19 22.48
N ASP A 361 -14.48 2.19 21.72
CA ASP A 361 -14.47 0.78 22.12
C ASP A 361 -15.03 0.55 23.53
N LEU A 362 -16.29 0.97 23.74
CA LEU A 362 -16.95 0.85 25.05
C LEU A 362 -16.97 -0.60 25.57
N LEU A 363 -16.98 -1.58 24.67
CA LEU A 363 -16.98 -3.00 25.01
C LEU A 363 -15.59 -3.54 25.33
N GLY A 364 -14.53 -2.83 24.93
CA GLY A 364 -13.14 -3.21 25.21
C GLY A 364 -12.70 -4.48 24.46
N GLN A 365 -13.27 -4.73 23.29
CA GLN A 365 -13.00 -5.94 22.51
C GLN A 365 -12.07 -5.72 21.31
N LEU A 366 -11.67 -4.47 21.05
CA LEU A 366 -10.73 -4.19 19.94
C LEU A 366 -9.40 -4.87 20.19
N SER A 367 -8.99 -5.75 19.28
CA SER A 367 -7.70 -6.44 19.38
C SER A 367 -6.53 -5.50 19.07
N ALA A 368 -5.55 -5.47 19.96
CA ALA A 368 -4.27 -4.81 19.75
C ALA A 368 -3.34 -5.60 18.81
N VAL A 369 -3.70 -6.85 18.49
CA VAL A 369 -2.92 -7.75 17.66
C VAL A 369 -3.48 -7.79 16.26
N ARG A 370 -2.71 -7.31 15.30
CA ARG A 370 -3.01 -7.45 13.88
C ARG A 370 -2.27 -8.68 13.33
N ARG A 371 -3.03 -9.59 12.74
CA ARG A 371 -2.50 -10.81 12.12
C ARG A 371 -2.69 -10.74 10.63
N THR A 372 -1.60 -10.91 9.87
CA THR A 372 -1.63 -11.04 8.41
C THR A 372 -1.06 -12.39 8.03
N LEU A 373 -1.71 -13.05 7.08
CA LEU A 373 -1.26 -14.30 6.50
C LEU A 373 -1.01 -14.05 5.01
N ASN A 374 0.17 -14.45 4.54
CA ASN A 374 0.54 -14.36 3.12
C ASN A 374 1.25 -15.65 2.68
N ALA A 375 1.63 -15.72 1.40
CA ALA A 375 2.34 -16.88 0.84
C ALA A 375 3.69 -17.19 1.52
N GLN A 376 4.25 -16.25 2.26
CA GLN A 376 5.54 -16.36 2.95
C GLN A 376 5.39 -16.79 4.41
N GLY A 377 4.18 -16.70 4.98
CA GLY A 377 3.91 -17.09 6.35
C GLY A 377 2.95 -16.16 7.09
N ARG A 378 2.92 -16.32 8.41
CA ARG A 378 2.10 -15.52 9.34
C ARG A 378 2.95 -14.43 9.94
N VAL A 379 2.44 -13.20 9.89
CA VAL A 379 3.01 -12.05 10.60
C VAL A 379 2.01 -11.59 11.67
N GLU A 380 2.47 -11.52 12.92
CA GLU A 380 1.73 -10.90 14.01
C GLU A 380 2.38 -9.56 14.36
N THR A 381 1.60 -8.51 14.28
CA THR A 381 2.01 -7.16 14.71
C THR A 381 1.22 -6.81 15.95
N VAL A 382 1.91 -6.66 17.06
CA VAL A 382 1.31 -6.17 18.31
C VAL A 382 1.48 -4.66 18.36
N ASN A 383 0.36 -3.94 18.35
CA ASN A 383 0.36 -2.48 18.46
C ASN A 383 0.09 -2.08 19.91
N ASN A 384 0.94 -1.27 20.48
CA ASN A 384 0.67 -0.68 21.79
C ASN A 384 -0.35 0.47 21.61
N THR A 385 -1.63 0.12 21.55
CA THR A 385 -2.74 1.06 21.33
C THR A 385 -3.60 1.17 22.59
N ILE A 386 -4.10 2.36 22.86
CA ILE A 386 -5.15 2.56 23.87
C ILE A 386 -6.46 2.09 23.22
N THR A 387 -6.88 0.87 23.50
CA THR A 387 -8.09 0.27 22.91
C THR A 387 -9.32 0.98 23.42
N ARG A 388 -9.57 0.98 24.73
CA ARG A 388 -10.75 1.60 25.35
C ARG A 388 -10.40 2.96 25.94
N ASN A 389 -11.08 4.02 25.49
CA ASN A 389 -10.85 5.35 26.05
C ASN A 389 -12.10 6.23 26.01
N ILE A 390 -12.16 7.18 26.93
CA ILE A 390 -13.18 8.23 26.98
C ILE A 390 -12.44 9.57 27.02
N MET A 391 -12.81 10.47 26.12
CA MET A 391 -12.17 11.78 25.97
C MET A 391 -13.20 12.90 25.99
N LEU A 392 -12.90 13.96 26.70
CA LEU A 392 -13.64 15.21 26.67
C LEU A 392 -12.88 16.23 25.82
N HIS A 393 -13.54 16.77 24.81
CA HIS A 393 -12.98 17.79 23.95
C HIS A 393 -13.73 19.11 24.15
N ILE A 394 -12.98 20.18 24.32
CA ILE A 394 -13.48 21.56 24.28
C ILE A 394 -12.90 22.19 23.02
N ILE A 395 -13.76 22.49 22.06
CA ILE A 395 -13.36 23.00 20.75
C ILE A 395 -13.86 24.42 20.58
N TRP A 396 -12.93 25.35 20.39
CA TRP A 396 -13.24 26.72 20.06
C TRP A 396 -13.01 26.98 18.56
N LYS A 397 -14.08 27.38 17.86
CA LYS A 397 -14.04 27.70 16.43
C LYS A 397 -13.82 29.21 16.27
N PHE A 398 -12.63 29.58 15.87
CA PHE A 398 -12.26 30.95 15.57
C PHE A 398 -12.48 31.25 14.07
N ASN A 399 -13.55 31.97 13.75
CA ASN A 399 -13.81 32.44 12.38
C ASN A 399 -13.59 33.95 12.30
N LYS A 400 -12.46 34.36 11.71
CA LYS A 400 -12.24 35.77 11.34
C LYS A 400 -13.10 36.05 10.09
N LYS A 401 -14.16 36.86 10.22
CA LYS A 401 -14.88 37.37 9.06
C LYS A 401 -13.91 38.18 8.19
N ALA A 402 -13.78 37.80 6.91
CA ALA A 402 -13.02 38.59 5.97
C ALA A 402 -13.63 40.00 5.98
N SER A 403 -12.81 41.01 6.28
CA SER A 403 -13.21 42.43 6.17
C SER A 403 -13.60 42.65 4.70
N LYS A 404 -14.87 43.05 4.45
CA LYS A 404 -15.25 43.60 3.16
C LYS A 404 -14.44 44.90 3.01
N LYS A 405 -13.44 44.90 2.12
CA LYS A 405 -12.88 46.13 1.60
C LYS A 405 -13.98 46.80 0.79
N HIS A 406 -14.45 47.97 1.27
CA HIS A 406 -15.24 48.92 0.47
C HIS A 406 -14.37 49.53 -0.63
#